data_fe6b505d88b9f2ff0dd70446c9f91bb5
#
_entry.id   fe6b505d88b9f2ff0dd70446c9f91bb5
#
_cell.length_a   1.000
_cell.length_b   1.000
_cell.length_c   1.000
_cell.angle_alpha   90.00
_cell.angle_beta   90.00
_cell.angle_gamma   90.00
#
_symmetry.space_group_name_H-M   'P 1'
#
loop_
_entity.id
_entity.type
_entity.pdbx_description
1 polymer ?
#
loop_
_entity_poly.entity_id
_entity_poly.type
_entity_poly.pdbx_seq_one_letter_code
_entity_poly.pdbx_strand_id
1 'polypeptide(L)'
;MSEYCDTEQLAYNLSAFKPGDEIEITLKMHGTSQRTGYLPMLKGWKVKNKFFQGIVNKYASSSNLSTFARKCVDIVMRDATPIYDWSYVSGTRRTVLENYDGGYYGSNEFREQHSKTFEGKLWKGETVYYEVVGFTHTGAPIMAEGNNEKLGKDFVKQYGKTTVFSYGCDPEGESFKHEYSDCWDGMNVREFKPQSDIYVYRMTMTNEDGNVVEYSPDFMRYRCEQMGVKCVPVFAKATIDGEGGHIYAPDNELYGFVHETNNAGDTVKLVAEKYYDGPDPIGKTHIREGVVVRIVNRPKFTAFKHKNFDFKVLSNIAIEQAIETGAIGKMSDDEISEL
;
A
#
# COMPACT_ATOMS: atom_id res chain seq x y z
N MET A 1 -8.04 -8.62 10.73
CA MET A 1 -7.26 -8.09 9.59
C MET A 1 -5.86 -8.63 9.71
N SER A 2 -5.33 -9.29 8.69
CA SER A 2 -3.98 -9.85 8.73
C SER A 2 -2.95 -8.73 8.90
N GLU A 3 -1.84 -9.07 9.55
CA GLU A 3 -0.72 -8.14 9.71
C GLU A 3 -0.19 -7.71 8.35
N TYR A 4 0.20 -6.45 8.22
CA TYR A 4 0.82 -5.95 7.01
C TYR A 4 2.23 -6.54 6.88
N CYS A 5 2.55 -7.13 5.73
CA CYS A 5 3.92 -7.54 5.44
C CYS A 5 4.64 -6.37 4.76
N ASP A 6 5.65 -5.85 5.42
CA ASP A 6 6.52 -4.84 4.82
C ASP A 6 7.37 -5.49 3.70
N THR A 7 7.58 -4.73 2.61
CA THR A 7 8.48 -5.17 1.55
C THR A 7 9.91 -4.84 1.92
N GLU A 8 10.78 -5.86 1.96
CA GLU A 8 12.20 -5.70 2.23
C GLU A 8 12.94 -5.13 0.99
N GLN A 9 14.16 -4.65 1.21
CA GLN A 9 14.99 -4.15 0.12
C GLN A 9 15.52 -5.29 -0.75
N LEU A 10 15.39 -5.15 -2.07
CA LEU A 10 15.88 -6.15 -3.03
C LEU A 10 17.37 -6.44 -2.85
N ALA A 11 18.18 -5.39 -2.66
CA ALA A 11 19.63 -5.49 -2.54
C ALA A 11 20.11 -6.41 -1.40
N TYR A 12 19.31 -6.59 -0.36
CA TYR A 12 19.66 -7.46 0.79
C TYR A 12 19.04 -8.85 0.70
N ASN A 13 18.25 -9.12 -0.33
CA ASN A 13 17.46 -10.36 -0.45
C ASN A 13 17.67 -11.09 -1.78
N LEU A 14 18.80 -10.89 -2.42
CA LEU A 14 19.12 -11.50 -3.73
C LEU A 14 19.10 -13.03 -3.68
N SER A 15 19.50 -13.62 -2.56
CA SER A 15 19.47 -15.07 -2.33
C SER A 15 18.07 -15.68 -2.24
N ALA A 16 17.02 -14.84 -2.17
CA ALA A 16 15.64 -15.32 -2.14
C ALA A 16 15.19 -15.89 -3.50
N PHE A 17 15.81 -15.47 -4.58
CA PHE A 17 15.46 -15.88 -5.94
C PHE A 17 16.10 -17.20 -6.32
N LYS A 18 15.32 -18.06 -6.98
CA LYS A 18 15.75 -19.41 -7.38
C LYS A 18 15.28 -19.70 -8.81
N PRO A 19 15.96 -20.60 -9.50
CA PRO A 19 15.47 -21.14 -10.75
C PRO A 19 14.04 -21.67 -10.62
N GLY A 20 13.19 -21.37 -11.60
CA GLY A 20 11.77 -21.70 -11.60
C GLY A 20 10.86 -20.67 -10.89
N ASP A 21 11.41 -19.64 -10.25
CA ASP A 21 10.59 -18.54 -9.75
C ASP A 21 10.01 -17.73 -10.92
N GLU A 22 8.72 -17.48 -10.85
CA GLU A 22 8.05 -16.52 -11.72
C GLU A 22 8.02 -15.17 -11.00
N ILE A 23 8.46 -14.12 -11.67
CA ILE A 23 8.54 -12.76 -11.12
C ILE A 23 7.66 -11.80 -11.89
N GLU A 24 7.13 -10.82 -11.18
CA GLU A 24 6.47 -9.65 -11.73
C GLU A 24 7.13 -8.39 -11.18
N ILE A 25 7.48 -7.46 -12.09
CA ILE A 25 8.08 -6.17 -11.75
C ILE A 25 7.00 -5.11 -11.95
N THR A 26 6.67 -4.42 -10.88
CA THR A 26 5.62 -3.39 -10.86
C THR A 26 6.18 -2.05 -10.42
N LEU A 27 5.48 -0.97 -10.77
CA LEU A 27 5.77 0.35 -10.23
C LEU A 27 5.65 0.34 -8.71
N LYS A 28 6.69 0.86 -8.02
CA LYS A 28 6.53 1.24 -6.63
C LYS A 28 5.82 2.58 -6.57
N MET A 29 4.56 2.54 -6.16
CA MET A 29 3.76 3.75 -6.02
C MET A 29 4.25 4.58 -4.84
N HIS A 30 4.23 5.88 -5.00
CA HIS A 30 4.53 6.83 -3.94
C HIS A 30 3.25 7.52 -3.48
N GLY A 31 2.76 7.08 -2.35
CA GLY A 31 1.51 7.53 -1.77
C GLY A 31 1.41 7.05 -0.32
N THR A 32 0.22 6.86 0.15
CA THR A 32 -0.02 6.35 1.49
C THR A 32 -0.79 5.04 1.45
N SER A 33 -0.23 4.03 2.09
CA SER A 33 -0.82 2.69 2.10
C SER A 33 -2.13 2.63 2.86
N GLN A 34 -3.10 1.91 2.30
CA GLN A 34 -4.36 1.59 2.94
C GLN A 34 -4.80 0.18 2.56
N ARG A 35 -5.60 -0.42 3.43
CA ARG A 35 -6.23 -1.71 3.18
C ARG A 35 -7.69 -1.67 3.61
N THR A 36 -8.55 -2.36 2.88
CA THR A 36 -9.96 -2.52 3.21
C THR A 36 -10.35 -3.98 3.04
N GLY A 37 -10.97 -4.56 4.04
CA GLY A 37 -11.43 -5.95 4.03
C GLY A 37 -12.88 -6.09 4.44
N TYR A 38 -13.57 -7.12 3.91
CA TYR A 38 -14.87 -7.55 4.37
C TYR A 38 -14.70 -8.77 5.25
N LEU A 39 -14.55 -8.55 6.55
CA LEU A 39 -14.01 -9.52 7.50
C LEU A 39 -14.97 -9.83 8.64
N PRO A 40 -14.84 -11.03 9.26
CA PRO A 40 -15.62 -11.36 10.44
C PRO A 40 -15.08 -10.57 11.64
N MET A 41 -15.90 -9.69 12.17
CA MET A 41 -15.61 -8.91 13.37
C MET A 41 -16.33 -9.52 14.57
N LEU A 42 -15.61 -9.67 15.67
CA LEU A 42 -16.17 -10.18 16.89
C LEU A 42 -17.25 -9.22 17.43
N LYS A 43 -18.51 -9.64 17.36
CA LYS A 43 -19.67 -8.90 17.85
C LYS A 43 -19.93 -9.14 19.33
N GLY A 44 -19.55 -10.30 19.81
CA GLY A 44 -19.77 -10.71 21.19
C GLY A 44 -19.58 -12.20 21.40
N TRP A 45 -20.10 -12.66 22.49
CA TRP A 45 -19.98 -14.05 22.92
C TRP A 45 -21.33 -14.63 23.29
N LYS A 46 -21.59 -15.87 22.89
CA LYS A 46 -22.77 -16.62 23.28
C LYS A 46 -22.38 -17.62 24.37
N VAL A 47 -23.01 -17.56 25.50
CA VAL A 47 -22.84 -18.53 26.58
C VAL A 47 -24.10 -19.40 26.74
N LYS A 48 -23.92 -20.64 27.15
CA LYS A 48 -25.04 -21.58 27.33
C LYS A 48 -26.05 -21.13 28.37
N ASN A 49 -25.57 -20.52 29.45
CA ASN A 49 -26.42 -20.02 30.53
C ASN A 49 -26.75 -18.55 30.33
N LYS A 50 -28.03 -18.22 30.08
CA LYS A 50 -28.54 -16.87 29.85
C LYS A 50 -28.24 -15.89 30.97
N PHE A 51 -28.10 -16.35 32.24
CA PHE A 51 -27.76 -15.52 33.37
C PHE A 51 -26.37 -14.91 33.21
N PHE A 52 -25.41 -15.65 32.70
CA PHE A 52 -24.05 -15.19 32.47
C PHE A 52 -23.88 -14.37 31.18
N GLN A 53 -24.86 -14.39 30.29
CA GLN A 53 -24.79 -13.66 29.02
C GLN A 53 -24.59 -12.15 29.24
N GLY A 54 -25.31 -11.57 30.21
CA GLY A 54 -25.17 -10.15 30.54
C GLY A 54 -23.79 -9.81 31.10
N ILE A 55 -23.21 -10.70 31.91
CA ILE A 55 -21.86 -10.53 32.46
C ILE A 55 -20.83 -10.60 31.36
N VAL A 56 -20.92 -11.57 30.46
CA VAL A 56 -19.99 -11.73 29.32
C VAL A 56 -20.06 -10.52 28.38
N ASN A 57 -21.24 -10.10 27.99
CA ASN A 57 -21.43 -8.94 27.12
C ASN A 57 -20.85 -7.64 27.71
N LYS A 58 -20.89 -7.50 29.03
CA LYS A 58 -20.39 -6.30 29.71
C LYS A 58 -18.88 -6.34 29.97
N TYR A 59 -18.33 -7.51 30.24
CA TYR A 59 -16.99 -7.60 30.82
C TYR A 59 -15.97 -8.40 30.00
N ALA A 60 -16.39 -9.18 28.99
CA ALA A 60 -15.45 -10.01 28.21
C ALA A 60 -14.35 -9.19 27.53
N SER A 61 -14.66 -7.99 27.06
CA SER A 61 -13.72 -7.07 26.39
C SER A 61 -13.15 -5.99 27.32
N SER A 62 -13.44 -6.02 28.62
CA SER A 62 -12.99 -4.99 29.56
C SER A 62 -11.54 -5.25 30.01
N SER A 63 -10.68 -4.26 29.83
CA SER A 63 -9.29 -4.28 30.30
C SER A 63 -9.16 -3.96 31.81
N ASN A 64 -10.14 -3.30 32.41
CA ASN A 64 -10.07 -2.76 33.78
C ASN A 64 -10.79 -3.61 34.83
N LEU A 65 -10.65 -4.92 34.76
CA LEU A 65 -11.21 -5.83 35.74
C LEU A 65 -10.21 -6.15 36.86
N SER A 66 -10.72 -6.26 38.11
CA SER A 66 -9.91 -6.82 39.19
C SER A 66 -9.52 -8.27 38.87
N THR A 67 -8.42 -8.73 39.46
CA THR A 67 -7.91 -10.12 39.23
C THR A 67 -8.97 -11.18 39.53
N PHE A 68 -9.79 -10.98 40.55
CA PHE A 68 -10.88 -11.90 40.89
C PHE A 68 -11.99 -11.86 39.83
N ALA A 69 -12.44 -10.65 39.44
CA ALA A 69 -13.46 -10.51 38.41
C ALA A 69 -13.01 -11.09 37.08
N ARG A 70 -11.75 -10.92 36.70
CA ARG A 70 -11.15 -11.53 35.49
C ARG A 70 -11.25 -13.05 35.54
N LYS A 71 -10.83 -13.69 36.64
CA LYS A 71 -10.94 -15.15 36.82
C LYS A 71 -12.39 -15.65 36.71
N CYS A 72 -13.36 -14.91 37.26
CA CYS A 72 -14.78 -15.29 37.12
C CYS A 72 -15.25 -15.23 35.65
N VAL A 73 -14.87 -14.14 34.92
CA VAL A 73 -15.17 -14.01 33.51
C VAL A 73 -14.51 -15.14 32.71
N ASP A 74 -13.24 -15.44 32.96
CA ASP A 74 -12.49 -16.51 32.26
C ASP A 74 -13.13 -17.89 32.45
N ILE A 75 -13.67 -18.17 33.63
CA ILE A 75 -14.40 -19.44 33.87
C ILE A 75 -15.67 -19.52 33.02
N VAL A 76 -16.43 -18.42 32.94
CA VAL A 76 -17.66 -18.37 32.13
C VAL A 76 -17.31 -18.41 30.62
N MET A 77 -16.20 -17.82 30.24
CA MET A 77 -15.74 -17.76 28.85
C MET A 77 -15.24 -19.10 28.28
N ARG A 78 -14.90 -20.08 29.14
CA ARG A 78 -14.43 -21.42 28.69
C ARG A 78 -15.43 -22.12 27.78
N ASP A 79 -16.73 -21.92 28.02
CA ASP A 79 -17.82 -22.50 27.23
C ASP A 79 -18.50 -21.48 26.32
N ALA A 80 -17.93 -20.31 26.18
CA ALA A 80 -18.48 -19.25 25.36
C ALA A 80 -18.11 -19.47 23.89
N THR A 81 -19.08 -19.28 23.01
CA THR A 81 -18.87 -19.31 21.55
C THR A 81 -18.82 -17.88 21.03
N PRO A 82 -17.76 -17.48 20.30
CA PRO A 82 -17.71 -16.17 19.69
C PRO A 82 -18.81 -16.00 18.65
N ILE A 83 -19.41 -14.82 18.63
CA ILE A 83 -20.38 -14.43 17.60
C ILE A 83 -19.66 -13.40 16.72
N TYR A 84 -19.53 -13.71 15.44
CA TYR A 84 -18.98 -12.82 14.44
C TYR A 84 -20.09 -12.22 13.58
N ASP A 85 -19.86 -10.98 13.18
CA ASP A 85 -20.62 -10.30 12.14
C ASP A 85 -19.66 -9.85 11.04
N TRP A 86 -20.12 -9.87 9.79
CA TRP A 86 -19.30 -9.46 8.66
C TRP A 86 -19.41 -7.95 8.50
N SER A 87 -18.27 -7.28 8.49
CA SER A 87 -18.21 -5.83 8.32
C SER A 87 -17.00 -5.39 7.51
N TYR A 88 -17.13 -4.22 6.90
CA TYR A 88 -16.02 -3.56 6.25
C TYR A 88 -15.10 -2.96 7.30
N VAL A 89 -13.82 -3.27 7.19
CA VAL A 89 -12.78 -2.79 8.11
C VAL A 89 -11.67 -2.21 7.27
N SER A 90 -11.27 -0.99 7.58
CA SER A 90 -10.15 -0.33 6.93
C SER A 90 -9.00 -0.10 7.90
N GLY A 91 -7.80 0.04 7.37
CA GLY A 91 -6.62 0.32 8.15
C GLY A 91 -5.48 0.83 7.29
N THR A 92 -4.55 1.50 7.93
CA THR A 92 -3.24 1.81 7.40
C THR A 92 -2.33 0.59 7.51
N ARG A 93 -1.03 0.74 7.28
CA ARG A 93 -0.05 -0.33 7.44
C ARG A 93 -0.11 -0.98 8.84
N ARG A 94 -0.22 -0.19 9.90
CA ARG A 94 -0.12 -0.65 11.30
C ARG A 94 -1.41 -0.52 12.10
N THR A 95 -2.31 0.40 11.71
CA THR A 95 -3.46 0.78 12.52
C THR A 95 -4.76 0.44 11.81
N VAL A 96 -5.70 -0.16 12.54
CA VAL A 96 -7.10 -0.28 12.09
C VAL A 96 -7.77 1.06 12.34
N LEU A 97 -8.45 1.59 11.34
CA LEU A 97 -9.15 2.85 11.42
C LEU A 97 -10.55 2.60 12.02
N GLU A 98 -10.73 3.00 13.26
CA GLU A 98 -12.05 2.96 13.92
C GLU A 98 -12.93 4.17 13.53
N ASN A 99 -12.27 5.29 13.24
CA ASN A 99 -12.86 6.50 12.66
C ASN A 99 -11.83 7.13 11.71
N TYR A 100 -12.26 8.18 11.02
CA TYR A 100 -11.43 8.89 10.04
C TYR A 100 -11.09 10.32 10.50
N ASP A 101 -11.25 10.61 11.79
CA ASP A 101 -10.89 11.90 12.36
C ASP A 101 -9.40 12.01 12.62
N GLY A 102 -8.83 13.19 12.36
CA GLY A 102 -7.42 13.48 12.64
C GLY A 102 -6.43 12.82 11.65
N GLY A 103 -5.27 12.49 12.15
CA GLY A 103 -4.14 11.97 11.36
C GLY A 103 -3.20 13.08 10.88
N TYR A 104 -2.14 12.68 10.16
CA TYR A 104 -1.09 13.60 9.69
C TYR A 104 -1.63 14.75 8.85
N TYR A 105 -2.61 14.47 7.98
CA TYR A 105 -3.22 15.47 7.09
C TYR A 105 -4.36 16.26 7.75
N GLY A 106 -4.57 16.13 9.05
CA GLY A 106 -5.65 16.79 9.78
C GLY A 106 -7.03 16.13 9.65
N SER A 107 -7.24 15.33 8.60
CA SER A 107 -8.42 14.51 8.39
C SER A 107 -8.05 13.31 7.48
N ASN A 108 -8.74 12.20 7.69
CA ASN A 108 -8.65 10.99 6.90
C ASN A 108 -9.89 10.77 6.00
N GLU A 109 -10.66 11.80 5.68
CA GLU A 109 -11.86 11.68 4.82
C GLU A 109 -11.54 11.06 3.45
N PHE A 110 -10.39 11.38 2.86
CA PHE A 110 -9.95 10.76 1.62
C PHE A 110 -9.80 9.24 1.76
N ARG A 111 -9.36 8.75 2.93
CA ARG A 111 -9.27 7.31 3.22
C ARG A 111 -10.65 6.68 3.37
N GLU A 112 -11.59 7.39 4.01
CA GLU A 112 -12.97 6.95 4.14
C GLU A 112 -13.64 6.80 2.77
N GLN A 113 -13.48 7.78 1.92
CA GLN A 113 -14.00 7.76 0.55
C GLN A 113 -13.52 6.52 -0.21
N HIS A 114 -12.21 6.23 -0.14
CA HIS A 114 -11.66 5.07 -0.83
C HIS A 114 -12.05 3.75 -0.20
N SER A 115 -12.23 3.67 1.11
CA SER A 115 -12.75 2.46 1.75
C SER A 115 -14.18 2.16 1.30
N LYS A 116 -15.03 3.17 1.17
CA LYS A 116 -16.42 3.05 0.70
C LYS A 116 -16.51 2.56 -0.75
N THR A 117 -15.47 2.76 -1.57
CA THR A 117 -15.40 2.23 -2.94
C THR A 117 -15.56 0.71 -2.98
N PHE A 118 -15.19 0.01 -1.93
CA PHE A 118 -15.23 -1.45 -1.84
C PHE A 118 -16.51 -2.00 -1.22
N GLU A 119 -17.36 -1.16 -0.65
CA GLU A 119 -18.62 -1.58 -0.03
C GLU A 119 -19.55 -2.24 -1.06
N GLY A 120 -20.06 -3.41 -0.73
CA GLY A 120 -20.88 -4.25 -1.61
C GLY A 120 -20.12 -4.97 -2.73
N LYS A 121 -18.82 -4.76 -2.89
CA LYS A 121 -18.01 -5.34 -3.96
C LYS A 121 -17.08 -6.46 -3.48
N LEU A 122 -16.64 -6.43 -2.23
CA LEU A 122 -15.78 -7.48 -1.69
C LEU A 122 -16.58 -8.73 -1.34
N TRP A 123 -16.00 -9.88 -1.64
CA TRP A 123 -16.47 -11.14 -1.12
C TRP A 123 -16.12 -11.28 0.36
N LYS A 124 -16.86 -12.10 1.09
CA LYS A 124 -16.55 -12.40 2.49
C LYS A 124 -15.15 -12.99 2.62
N GLY A 125 -14.33 -12.34 3.44
CA GLY A 125 -12.92 -12.71 3.65
C GLY A 125 -11.92 -11.94 2.78
N GLU A 126 -12.37 -11.27 1.72
CA GLU A 126 -11.43 -10.49 0.88
C GLU A 126 -10.87 -9.29 1.63
N THR A 127 -9.58 -9.05 1.43
CA THR A 127 -8.89 -7.81 1.82
C THR A 127 -8.09 -7.30 0.63
N VAL A 128 -8.30 -6.03 0.30
CA VAL A 128 -7.59 -5.30 -0.75
C VAL A 128 -6.56 -4.39 -0.11
N TYR A 129 -5.34 -4.42 -0.62
CA TYR A 129 -4.24 -3.54 -0.22
C TYR A 129 -3.91 -2.61 -1.39
N TYR A 130 -3.90 -1.33 -1.13
CA TYR A 130 -3.76 -0.32 -2.17
C TYR A 130 -2.98 0.90 -1.69
N GLU A 131 -2.40 1.60 -2.62
CA GLU A 131 -1.77 2.89 -2.40
C GLU A 131 -2.77 3.99 -2.74
N VAL A 132 -2.92 4.97 -1.86
CA VAL A 132 -3.70 6.18 -2.10
C VAL A 132 -2.74 7.27 -2.52
N VAL A 133 -2.99 7.88 -3.67
CA VAL A 133 -2.13 8.89 -4.29
C VAL A 133 -2.92 10.14 -4.65
N GLY A 134 -2.25 11.24 -4.88
CA GLY A 134 -2.88 12.52 -5.22
C GLY A 134 -2.93 13.48 -4.06
N PHE A 135 -4.09 14.05 -3.81
CA PHE A 135 -4.27 15.08 -2.79
C PHE A 135 -5.42 14.72 -1.85
N THR A 136 -5.34 15.19 -0.63
CA THR A 136 -6.43 15.07 0.35
C THR A 136 -7.62 15.94 -0.08
N HIS A 137 -8.77 15.73 0.57
CA HIS A 137 -9.95 16.57 0.35
C HIS A 137 -9.73 18.05 0.72
N THR A 138 -8.72 18.37 1.52
CA THR A 138 -8.33 19.75 1.85
C THR A 138 -7.32 20.33 0.87
N GLY A 139 -6.86 19.52 -0.07
CA GLY A 139 -5.89 19.92 -1.07
C GLY A 139 -4.42 19.76 -0.66
N ALA A 140 -4.14 19.22 0.50
CA ALA A 140 -2.76 18.89 0.85
C ALA A 140 -2.27 17.70 0.00
N PRO A 141 -1.04 17.76 -0.54
CA PRO A 141 -0.47 16.62 -1.26
C PRO A 141 -0.30 15.43 -0.31
N ILE A 142 -0.68 14.26 -0.82
CA ILE A 142 -0.37 13.00 -0.14
C ILE A 142 1.09 12.69 -0.44
N MET A 143 1.98 12.95 0.47
CA MET A 143 3.43 12.95 0.41
C MET A 143 4.05 14.33 0.07
N ALA A 144 5.30 14.49 0.47
CA ALA A 144 6.01 15.75 0.40
C ALA A 144 6.48 16.13 -1.02
N GLU A 145 6.71 17.42 -1.24
CA GLU A 145 7.41 17.93 -2.42
C GLU A 145 8.92 18.01 -2.18
N GLY A 146 9.71 17.77 -3.22
CA GLY A 146 11.15 17.90 -3.20
C GLY A 146 11.65 19.07 -4.03
N ASN A 147 12.76 19.69 -3.63
CA ASN A 147 13.44 20.74 -4.40
C ASN A 147 14.50 20.12 -5.32
N ASN A 148 14.23 20.12 -6.64
CA ASN A 148 15.10 19.54 -7.65
C ASN A 148 16.35 20.39 -7.95
N GLU A 149 16.40 21.66 -7.54
CA GLU A 149 17.56 22.53 -7.78
C GLU A 149 18.83 21.98 -7.13
N LYS A 150 18.71 21.22 -6.05
CA LYS A 150 19.83 20.55 -5.38
C LYS A 150 20.44 19.39 -6.21
N LEU A 151 19.70 18.84 -7.16
CA LEU A 151 20.15 17.74 -8.03
C LEU A 151 20.80 18.21 -9.35
N GLY A 152 20.79 19.51 -9.60
CA GLY A 152 21.47 20.11 -10.72
C GLY A 152 20.57 20.51 -11.89
N LYS A 153 21.18 21.23 -12.86
CA LYS A 153 20.44 21.89 -13.95
C LYS A 153 19.76 20.90 -14.92
N ASP A 154 20.39 19.78 -15.18
CA ASP A 154 19.84 18.78 -16.11
C ASP A 154 18.61 18.10 -15.52
N PHE A 155 18.66 17.81 -14.22
CA PHE A 155 17.51 17.26 -13.50
C PHE A 155 16.33 18.25 -13.49
N VAL A 156 16.59 19.54 -13.20
CA VAL A 156 15.56 20.59 -13.26
C VAL A 156 14.99 20.75 -14.66
N LYS A 157 15.80 20.60 -15.70
CA LYS A 157 15.34 20.67 -17.08
C LYS A 157 14.38 19.53 -17.43
N GLN A 158 14.63 18.34 -16.91
CA GLN A 158 13.85 17.12 -17.20
C GLN A 158 12.57 17.04 -16.35
N TYR A 159 12.65 17.38 -15.08
CA TYR A 159 11.58 17.13 -14.09
C TYR A 159 11.00 18.40 -13.46
N GLY A 160 11.48 19.58 -13.85
CA GLY A 160 11.08 20.87 -13.26
C GLY A 160 11.82 21.23 -11.99
N LYS A 161 11.53 22.39 -11.41
CA LYS A 161 12.21 22.89 -10.20
C LYS A 161 11.77 22.18 -8.94
N THR A 162 10.54 21.74 -8.88
CA THR A 162 9.94 21.07 -7.73
C THR A 162 9.32 19.77 -8.20
N THR A 163 9.64 18.69 -7.53
CA THR A 163 8.98 17.41 -7.75
C THR A 163 7.88 17.25 -6.73
N VAL A 164 6.67 17.09 -7.21
CA VAL A 164 5.53 16.64 -6.39
C VAL A 164 5.60 15.12 -6.35
N PHE A 165 5.86 14.56 -5.19
CA PHE A 165 5.92 13.11 -5.03
C PHE A 165 4.55 12.45 -5.08
N SER A 166 3.51 13.21 -4.74
CA SER A 166 2.15 12.76 -4.94
C SER A 166 1.70 13.12 -6.34
N TYR A 167 1.27 12.13 -7.11
CA TYR A 167 0.78 12.35 -8.45
C TYR A 167 -0.74 12.20 -8.52
N GLY A 168 -1.31 12.79 -9.54
CA GLY A 168 -2.74 12.86 -9.72
C GLY A 168 -3.39 11.52 -10.06
N CYS A 169 -4.69 11.52 -9.95
CA CYS A 169 -5.57 10.42 -10.32
C CYS A 169 -5.68 10.24 -11.83
N ASP A 170 -5.30 11.24 -12.58
CA ASP A 170 -5.36 11.30 -14.03
C ASP A 170 -3.98 10.96 -14.61
N PRO A 171 -3.88 10.08 -15.62
CA PRO A 171 -2.66 9.88 -16.38
C PRO A 171 -2.12 11.16 -17.04
N GLU A 172 -2.96 12.18 -17.21
CA GLU A 172 -2.58 13.52 -17.64
C GLU A 172 -2.41 14.46 -16.44
N GLY A 173 -1.49 14.16 -15.56
CA GLY A 173 -1.28 14.86 -14.26
C GLY A 173 -1.09 16.39 -14.32
N GLU A 174 -0.98 16.99 -15.50
CA GLU A 174 -1.01 18.44 -15.67
C GLU A 174 -2.41 19.02 -15.50
N SER A 175 -3.46 18.37 -16.03
CA SER A 175 -4.83 18.82 -15.82
C SER A 175 -5.25 18.72 -14.36
N PHE A 176 -4.76 17.72 -13.66
CA PHE A 176 -4.99 17.56 -12.23
C PHE A 176 -4.39 18.70 -11.40
N LYS A 177 -3.15 19.09 -11.68
CA LYS A 177 -2.52 20.25 -11.04
C LYS A 177 -3.25 21.56 -11.36
N HIS A 178 -3.76 21.68 -12.56
CA HIS A 178 -4.49 22.86 -13.01
C HIS A 178 -5.83 23.01 -12.28
N GLU A 179 -6.62 21.95 -12.25
CA GLU A 179 -7.89 21.95 -11.51
C GLU A 179 -7.68 22.20 -10.01
N TYR A 180 -6.59 21.70 -9.45
CA TYR A 180 -6.22 21.93 -8.07
C TYR A 180 -5.77 23.37 -7.80
N SER A 181 -4.94 23.95 -8.67
CA SER A 181 -4.48 25.34 -8.57
C SER A 181 -5.64 26.32 -8.66
N ASP A 182 -6.55 26.10 -9.60
CA ASP A 182 -7.72 26.94 -9.80
C ASP A 182 -8.69 26.88 -8.62
N CYS A 183 -8.76 25.77 -7.92
CA CYS A 183 -9.51 25.66 -6.66
C CYS A 183 -8.85 26.41 -5.50
N TRP A 184 -7.52 26.49 -5.50
CA TRP A 184 -6.75 27.11 -4.42
C TRP A 184 -6.73 28.63 -4.48
N ASP A 185 -6.78 29.23 -5.66
CA ASP A 185 -6.77 30.68 -5.89
C ASP A 185 -8.07 31.42 -5.44
N GLY A 186 -8.93 30.77 -4.68
CA GLY A 186 -10.04 31.40 -3.98
C GLY A 186 -11.23 31.81 -4.83
N MET A 187 -11.20 31.51 -6.12
CA MET A 187 -12.31 31.85 -7.02
C MET A 187 -13.16 30.65 -7.38
N ASN A 188 -14.01 30.24 -6.52
CA ASN A 188 -15.07 29.22 -6.65
C ASN A 188 -14.81 27.90 -5.91
N VAL A 189 -14.77 27.95 -4.61
CA VAL A 189 -14.80 26.79 -3.69
C VAL A 189 -16.15 26.01 -3.78
N ARG A 190 -16.91 26.09 -4.83
CA ARG A 190 -18.26 25.51 -4.85
C ARG A 190 -18.30 24.00 -5.06
N GLU A 191 -17.23 23.38 -5.60
CA GLU A 191 -17.16 21.93 -5.75
C GLU A 191 -15.71 21.43 -5.70
N PHE A 192 -15.06 21.58 -4.56
CA PHE A 192 -13.79 20.88 -4.37
C PHE A 192 -14.06 19.38 -4.32
N LYS A 193 -13.75 18.68 -5.41
CA LYS A 193 -13.79 17.22 -5.42
C LYS A 193 -12.45 16.70 -4.90
N PRO A 194 -12.46 15.75 -3.95
CA PRO A 194 -11.23 15.11 -3.53
C PRO A 194 -10.52 14.51 -4.74
N GLN A 195 -9.26 14.89 -4.93
CA GLN A 195 -8.48 14.49 -6.09
C GLN A 195 -7.42 13.48 -5.67
N SER A 196 -7.88 12.35 -5.18
CA SER A 196 -7.04 11.20 -4.89
C SER A 196 -7.56 9.96 -5.61
N ASP A 197 -6.66 9.04 -5.90
CA ASP A 197 -6.98 7.78 -6.54
C ASP A 197 -6.28 6.61 -5.82
N ILE A 198 -6.67 5.39 -6.16
CA ILE A 198 -6.14 4.19 -5.55
C ILE A 198 -5.58 3.23 -6.60
N TYR A 199 -4.49 2.57 -6.22
CA TYR A 199 -3.87 1.54 -7.04
C TYR A 199 -3.62 0.29 -6.20
N VAL A 200 -4.29 -0.79 -6.58
CA VAL A 200 -4.22 -2.06 -5.85
C VAL A 200 -2.92 -2.79 -6.21
N TYR A 201 -2.21 -3.26 -5.18
CA TYR A 201 -0.96 -4.02 -5.35
C TYR A 201 -1.01 -5.41 -4.74
N ARG A 202 -2.02 -5.73 -3.91
CA ARG A 202 -2.16 -7.02 -3.24
C ARG A 202 -3.62 -7.28 -2.89
N MET A 203 -4.04 -8.53 -2.97
CA MET A 203 -5.31 -9.00 -2.41
C MET A 203 -5.12 -10.32 -1.69
N THR A 204 -5.90 -10.53 -0.65
CA THR A 204 -5.93 -11.76 0.12
C THR A 204 -7.35 -12.23 0.38
N MET A 205 -7.49 -13.53 0.63
CA MET A 205 -8.70 -14.13 1.16
C MET A 205 -8.42 -14.69 2.56
N THR A 206 -9.26 -14.36 3.53
CA THR A 206 -9.20 -14.86 4.90
C THR A 206 -10.43 -15.73 5.16
N ASN A 207 -10.24 -16.97 5.60
CA ASN A 207 -11.35 -17.84 5.97
C ASN A 207 -11.86 -17.54 7.39
N GLU A 208 -12.90 -18.26 7.81
CA GLU A 208 -13.51 -18.11 9.14
C GLU A 208 -12.55 -18.47 10.30
N ASP A 209 -11.58 -19.34 10.04
CA ASP A 209 -10.55 -19.74 11.02
C ASP A 209 -9.37 -18.72 11.09
N GLY A 210 -9.40 -17.70 10.25
CA GLY A 210 -8.35 -16.67 10.18
C GLY A 210 -7.15 -17.04 9.31
N ASN A 211 -7.19 -18.15 8.56
CA ASN A 211 -6.13 -18.48 7.61
C ASN A 211 -6.21 -17.57 6.39
N VAL A 212 -5.06 -17.07 5.98
CA VAL A 212 -4.93 -16.09 4.89
C VAL A 212 -4.28 -16.75 3.68
N VAL A 213 -4.87 -16.54 2.50
CA VAL A 213 -4.36 -16.97 1.20
C VAL A 213 -4.14 -15.76 0.32
N GLU A 214 -2.97 -15.71 -0.32
CA GLU A 214 -2.65 -14.67 -1.30
C GLU A 214 -3.33 -14.94 -2.64
N TYR A 215 -3.84 -13.88 -3.26
CA TYR A 215 -4.26 -13.95 -4.65
C TYR A 215 -3.06 -13.88 -5.58
N SER A 216 -3.11 -14.67 -6.66
CA SER A 216 -2.17 -14.46 -7.75
C SER A 216 -2.38 -13.06 -8.36
N PRO A 217 -1.35 -12.43 -8.93
CA PRO A 217 -1.51 -11.12 -9.55
C PRO A 217 -2.59 -11.07 -10.64
N ASP A 218 -2.73 -12.15 -11.43
CA ASP A 218 -3.74 -12.21 -12.48
C ASP A 218 -5.15 -12.28 -11.89
N PHE A 219 -5.37 -13.06 -10.83
CA PHE A 219 -6.66 -13.11 -10.17
C PHE A 219 -6.99 -11.80 -9.44
N MET A 220 -5.97 -11.16 -8.84
CA MET A 220 -6.12 -9.82 -8.27
C MET A 220 -6.59 -8.83 -9.34
N ARG A 221 -5.93 -8.78 -10.51
CA ARG A 221 -6.33 -7.90 -11.63
C ARG A 221 -7.76 -8.16 -12.09
N TYR A 222 -8.12 -9.44 -12.25
CA TYR A 222 -9.50 -9.81 -12.59
C TYR A 222 -10.51 -9.28 -11.55
N ARG A 223 -10.21 -9.40 -10.26
CA ARG A 223 -11.07 -8.86 -9.20
C ARG A 223 -11.12 -7.33 -9.23
N CYS A 224 -10.00 -6.67 -9.47
CA CYS A 224 -9.95 -5.21 -9.61
C CYS A 224 -10.80 -4.72 -10.78
N GLU A 225 -10.75 -5.40 -11.92
CA GLU A 225 -11.61 -5.09 -13.07
C GLU A 225 -13.10 -5.21 -12.71
N GLN A 226 -13.51 -6.30 -12.03
CA GLN A 226 -14.89 -6.46 -11.55
C GLN A 226 -15.33 -5.34 -10.60
N MET A 227 -14.44 -4.84 -9.78
CA MET A 227 -14.71 -3.76 -8.82
C MET A 227 -14.62 -2.37 -9.44
N GLY A 228 -14.05 -2.24 -10.65
CA GLY A 228 -13.79 -0.97 -11.31
C GLY A 228 -12.69 -0.15 -10.62
N VAL A 229 -11.65 -0.81 -10.10
CA VAL A 229 -10.50 -0.17 -9.45
C VAL A 229 -9.21 -0.47 -10.21
N LYS A 230 -8.24 0.44 -10.10
CA LYS A 230 -6.96 0.34 -10.80
C LYS A 230 -5.98 -0.55 -10.04
N CYS A 231 -5.10 -1.22 -10.78
CA CYS A 231 -3.93 -1.90 -10.23
C CYS A 231 -2.66 -1.10 -10.49
N VAL A 232 -1.63 -1.34 -9.70
CA VAL A 232 -0.30 -0.79 -9.97
C VAL A 232 0.18 -1.20 -11.36
N PRO A 233 0.84 -0.30 -12.11
CA PRO A 233 1.40 -0.61 -13.42
C PRO A 233 2.41 -1.76 -13.35
N VAL A 234 2.34 -2.67 -14.32
CA VAL A 234 3.27 -3.79 -14.50
C VAL A 234 4.26 -3.41 -15.59
N PHE A 235 5.55 -3.53 -15.31
CA PHE A 235 6.62 -3.29 -16.28
C PHE A 235 7.08 -4.57 -16.97
N ALA A 236 7.20 -5.66 -16.21
CA ALA A 236 7.67 -6.91 -16.76
C ALA A 236 7.13 -8.12 -15.97
N LYS A 237 6.97 -9.23 -16.68
CA LYS A 237 6.78 -10.56 -16.12
C LYS A 237 7.87 -11.46 -16.68
N ALA A 238 8.49 -12.29 -15.87
CA ALA A 238 9.56 -13.16 -16.29
C ALA A 238 9.65 -14.41 -15.45
N THR A 239 10.25 -15.46 -16.01
CA THR A 239 10.61 -16.69 -15.29
C THR A 239 12.12 -16.75 -15.17
N ILE A 240 12.63 -17.06 -14.00
CA ILE A 240 14.05 -17.27 -13.77
C ILE A 240 14.37 -18.69 -14.25
N ASP A 241 15.18 -18.78 -15.29
CA ASP A 241 15.58 -20.05 -15.89
C ASP A 241 17.03 -20.40 -15.55
N GLY A 242 17.25 -21.66 -15.12
CA GLY A 242 18.56 -22.23 -14.88
C GLY A 242 19.37 -21.61 -13.73
N GLU A 243 20.58 -22.17 -13.51
CA GLU A 243 21.51 -21.72 -12.46
C GLU A 243 22.35 -20.51 -12.86
N GLY A 244 22.38 -20.16 -14.14
CA GLY A 244 23.20 -19.08 -14.71
C GLY A 244 22.57 -17.69 -14.70
N GLY A 245 21.42 -17.48 -14.05
CA GLY A 245 20.80 -16.17 -13.98
C GLY A 245 20.07 -15.73 -15.26
N HIS A 246 19.58 -16.67 -16.03
CA HIS A 246 18.78 -16.38 -17.22
C HIS A 246 17.35 -15.97 -16.83
N ILE A 247 16.83 -14.95 -17.51
CA ILE A 247 15.43 -14.53 -17.39
C ILE A 247 14.76 -14.69 -18.74
N TYR A 248 13.66 -15.44 -18.73
CA TYR A 248 12.82 -15.64 -19.88
C TYR A 248 11.53 -14.80 -19.73
N ALA A 249 11.33 -13.87 -20.65
CA ALA A 249 10.18 -12.97 -20.66
C ALA A 249 9.61 -12.88 -22.09
N PRO A 250 8.73 -13.79 -22.48
CA PRO A 250 8.27 -13.92 -23.87
C PRO A 250 7.46 -12.73 -24.36
N ASP A 251 6.83 -11.98 -23.47
CA ASP A 251 5.90 -10.91 -23.81
C ASP A 251 6.50 -9.50 -23.77
N ASN A 252 7.81 -9.38 -23.58
CA ASN A 252 8.49 -8.09 -23.50
C ASN A 252 9.92 -8.11 -24.02
N GLU A 253 10.61 -6.96 -23.98
CA GLU A 253 11.98 -6.77 -24.47
C GLU A 253 13.07 -7.60 -23.74
N LEU A 254 12.70 -8.26 -22.64
CA LEU A 254 13.64 -9.10 -21.87
C LEU A 254 13.74 -10.53 -22.41
N TYR A 255 12.96 -10.86 -23.44
CA TYR A 255 13.03 -12.18 -24.07
C TYR A 255 14.45 -12.52 -24.50
N GLY A 256 14.92 -13.68 -24.08
CA GLY A 256 16.29 -14.11 -24.36
C GLY A 256 17.37 -13.26 -23.68
N PHE A 257 17.01 -12.45 -22.70
CA PHE A 257 18.00 -11.69 -21.92
C PHE A 257 18.86 -12.65 -21.08
N VAL A 258 20.12 -12.76 -21.49
CA VAL A 258 21.16 -13.52 -20.79
C VAL A 258 22.10 -12.50 -20.15
N HIS A 259 22.30 -12.60 -18.85
CA HIS A 259 23.30 -11.79 -18.16
C HIS A 259 24.41 -12.69 -17.61
N GLU A 260 25.64 -12.26 -17.78
CA GLU A 260 26.81 -12.91 -17.18
C GLU A 260 26.86 -12.62 -15.66
N THR A 261 25.85 -13.06 -14.96
CA THR A 261 25.81 -12.98 -13.50
C THR A 261 26.02 -14.35 -12.89
N ASN A 262 26.56 -14.38 -11.69
CA ASN A 262 26.86 -15.63 -10.99
C ASN A 262 25.64 -16.27 -10.32
N ASN A 263 24.50 -15.56 -10.27
CA ASN A 263 23.30 -16.06 -9.60
C ASN A 263 22.01 -15.36 -10.07
N ALA A 264 20.88 -16.00 -9.80
CA ALA A 264 19.55 -15.53 -10.18
C ALA A 264 19.19 -14.15 -9.58
N GLY A 265 19.59 -13.88 -8.34
CA GLY A 265 19.29 -12.63 -7.65
C GLY A 265 19.94 -11.41 -8.30
N ASP A 266 21.22 -11.54 -8.69
CA ASP A 266 21.94 -10.45 -9.39
C ASP A 266 21.29 -10.15 -10.73
N THR A 267 20.88 -11.19 -11.46
CA THR A 267 20.16 -11.02 -12.73
C THR A 267 18.81 -10.29 -12.51
N VAL A 268 18.05 -10.69 -11.52
CA VAL A 268 16.77 -10.03 -11.17
C VAL A 268 17.00 -8.57 -10.82
N LYS A 269 18.05 -8.25 -10.05
CA LYS A 269 18.41 -6.87 -9.72
C LYS A 269 18.70 -6.04 -10.95
N LEU A 270 19.53 -6.56 -11.87
CA LEU A 270 19.88 -5.88 -13.12
C LEU A 270 18.64 -5.62 -13.99
N VAL A 271 17.72 -6.58 -14.06
CA VAL A 271 16.46 -6.39 -14.78
C VAL A 271 15.58 -5.34 -14.08
N ALA A 272 15.48 -5.38 -12.77
CA ALA A 272 14.73 -4.37 -12.01
C ALA A 272 15.30 -2.96 -12.24
N GLU A 273 16.62 -2.83 -12.34
CA GLU A 273 17.31 -1.56 -12.61
C GLU A 273 17.01 -0.96 -14.00
N LYS A 274 16.52 -1.74 -14.97
CA LYS A 274 16.03 -1.20 -16.24
C LYS A 274 14.73 -0.41 -16.10
N TYR A 275 13.94 -0.70 -15.06
CA TYR A 275 12.61 -0.13 -14.86
C TYR A 275 12.51 0.80 -13.68
N TYR A 276 13.52 0.85 -12.78
CA TYR A 276 13.41 1.61 -11.55
C TYR A 276 13.60 3.12 -11.75
N ASP A 277 14.18 3.52 -12.88
CA ASP A 277 14.47 4.91 -13.22
C ASP A 277 13.55 5.45 -14.33
N GLY A 278 13.55 6.76 -14.49
CA GLY A 278 12.79 7.48 -15.50
C GLY A 278 11.54 8.17 -14.96
N PRO A 279 10.74 8.77 -15.86
CA PRO A 279 9.51 9.46 -15.46
C PRO A 279 8.47 8.46 -14.96
N ASP A 280 7.68 8.88 -13.97
CA ASP A 280 6.56 8.07 -13.48
C ASP A 280 5.53 7.86 -14.59
N PRO A 281 5.08 6.61 -14.83
CA PRO A 281 4.18 6.32 -15.94
C PRO A 281 2.76 6.86 -15.75
N ILE A 282 2.37 7.20 -14.52
CA ILE A 282 1.04 7.72 -14.20
C ILE A 282 1.07 9.25 -14.20
N GLY A 283 1.85 9.83 -13.31
CA GLY A 283 1.92 11.28 -13.13
C GLY A 283 2.74 12.00 -14.19
N LYS A 284 3.73 11.33 -14.78
CA LYS A 284 4.66 11.87 -15.80
C LYS A 284 5.42 13.15 -15.41
N THR A 285 5.12 13.73 -14.26
CA THR A 285 5.64 15.02 -13.78
C THR A 285 6.76 14.88 -12.75
N HIS A 286 7.03 13.67 -12.32
CA HIS A 286 8.09 13.34 -11.37
C HIS A 286 8.76 12.01 -11.73
N ILE A 287 9.90 11.74 -11.12
CA ILE A 287 10.62 10.49 -11.30
C ILE A 287 9.89 9.34 -10.57
N ARG A 288 10.13 8.13 -11.03
CA ARG A 288 9.66 6.91 -10.34
C ARG A 288 10.31 6.80 -8.96
N GLU A 289 9.54 6.38 -7.98
CA GLU A 289 10.13 5.99 -6.69
C GLU A 289 11.02 4.76 -6.85
N GLY A 290 10.69 3.90 -7.79
CA GLY A 290 11.36 2.65 -8.07
C GLY A 290 10.40 1.56 -8.49
N VAL A 291 10.78 0.32 -8.21
CA VAL A 291 9.99 -0.86 -8.56
C VAL A 291 9.82 -1.80 -7.36
N VAL A 292 8.81 -2.66 -7.45
CA VAL A 292 8.63 -3.82 -6.58
C VAL A 292 8.77 -5.08 -7.43
N VAL A 293 9.63 -5.99 -7.01
CA VAL A 293 9.79 -7.31 -7.62
C VAL A 293 9.07 -8.32 -6.74
N ARG A 294 8.02 -8.94 -7.25
CA ARG A 294 7.24 -9.98 -6.57
C ARG A 294 7.53 -11.34 -7.18
N ILE A 295 7.76 -12.35 -6.32
CA ILE A 295 7.76 -13.75 -6.74
C ILE A 295 6.32 -14.22 -6.68
N VAL A 296 5.74 -14.60 -7.83
CA VAL A 296 4.28 -14.76 -7.95
C VAL A 296 3.80 -16.20 -7.80
N ASN A 297 4.68 -17.16 -7.97
CA ASN A 297 4.37 -18.61 -7.87
C ASN A 297 4.67 -19.21 -6.48
N ARG A 298 4.81 -18.38 -5.45
CA ARG A 298 4.96 -18.84 -4.08
C ARG A 298 3.66 -18.65 -3.27
N PRO A 299 3.36 -19.57 -2.32
CA PRO A 299 2.12 -19.52 -1.54
C PRO A 299 2.05 -18.34 -0.56
N LYS A 300 3.21 -17.79 -0.16
CA LYS A 300 3.31 -16.61 0.71
C LYS A 300 3.69 -15.40 -0.13
N PHE A 301 3.12 -14.24 0.24
CA PHE A 301 3.55 -12.98 -0.35
C PHE A 301 5.05 -12.78 -0.19
N THR A 302 5.76 -12.71 -1.30
CA THR A 302 7.20 -12.51 -1.33
C THR A 302 7.48 -11.42 -2.35
N ALA A 303 7.84 -10.25 -1.85
CA ALA A 303 8.09 -9.07 -2.68
C ALA A 303 9.21 -8.23 -2.08
N PHE A 304 9.99 -7.59 -2.95
CA PHE A 304 11.14 -6.78 -2.59
C PHE A 304 11.08 -5.44 -3.32
N LYS A 305 11.31 -4.34 -2.58
CA LYS A 305 11.38 -3.00 -3.15
C LYS A 305 12.79 -2.66 -3.63
N HIS A 306 12.89 -1.97 -4.75
CA HIS A 306 14.13 -1.41 -5.27
C HIS A 306 13.90 0.05 -5.61
N LYS A 307 14.34 0.95 -4.71
CA LYS A 307 14.11 2.39 -4.84
C LYS A 307 15.17 3.02 -5.75
N ASN A 308 14.72 3.92 -6.61
CA ASN A 308 15.57 4.78 -7.43
C ASN A 308 16.52 5.62 -6.56
N PHE A 309 17.75 5.76 -7.00
CA PHE A 309 18.75 6.53 -6.27
C PHE A 309 18.38 8.02 -6.17
N ASP A 310 18.00 8.64 -7.27
CA ASP A 310 17.65 10.07 -7.31
C ASP A 310 16.40 10.34 -6.47
N PHE A 311 15.44 9.42 -6.49
CA PHE A 311 14.27 9.51 -5.63
C PHE A 311 14.66 9.44 -4.13
N LYS A 312 15.61 8.59 -3.75
CA LYS A 312 16.12 8.56 -2.37
C LYS A 312 16.77 9.87 -1.95
N VAL A 313 17.52 10.49 -2.87
CA VAL A 313 18.13 11.81 -2.61
C VAL A 313 17.06 12.88 -2.42
N LEU A 314 16.03 12.90 -3.27
CA LEU A 314 14.89 13.81 -3.14
C LEU A 314 14.11 13.60 -1.84
N SER A 315 13.86 12.35 -1.47
CA SER A 315 13.19 12.01 -0.21
C SER A 315 13.98 12.49 0.99
N ASN A 316 15.31 12.31 1.00
CA ASN A 316 16.16 12.80 2.07
C ASN A 316 16.13 14.33 2.18
N ILE A 317 16.12 15.05 1.05
CA ILE A 317 15.96 16.51 1.04
C ILE A 317 14.61 16.91 1.65
N ALA A 318 13.53 16.21 1.31
CA ALA A 318 12.22 16.48 1.88
C ALA A 318 12.17 16.19 3.40
N ILE A 319 12.84 15.14 3.87
CA ILE A 319 12.99 14.83 5.31
C ILE A 319 13.75 15.97 6.01
N GLU A 320 14.89 16.40 5.49
CA GLU A 320 15.67 17.50 6.06
C GLU A 320 14.82 18.77 6.21
N GLN A 321 14.07 19.13 5.17
CA GLN A 321 13.14 20.27 5.21
C GLN A 321 12.04 20.09 6.25
N ALA A 322 11.49 18.89 6.38
CA ALA A 322 10.47 18.58 7.37
C ALA A 322 11.02 18.66 8.80
N ILE A 323 12.27 18.28 9.02
CA ILE A 323 12.96 18.45 10.30
C ILE A 323 13.15 19.94 10.62
N GLU A 324 13.69 20.72 9.68
CA GLU A 324 13.95 22.15 9.84
C GLU A 324 12.67 22.96 10.14
N THR A 325 11.55 22.58 9.50
CA THR A 325 10.25 23.25 9.70
C THR A 325 9.46 22.71 10.89
N GLY A 326 9.95 21.68 11.58
CA GLY A 326 9.25 21.01 12.67
C GLY A 326 8.02 20.19 12.24
N ALA A 327 7.88 19.94 10.94
CA ALA A 327 6.76 19.16 10.39
C ALA A 327 6.88 17.66 10.69
N ILE A 328 8.13 17.17 10.83
CA ILE A 328 8.38 15.73 11.02
C ILE A 328 7.73 15.16 12.29
N GLY A 329 7.61 15.98 13.33
CA GLY A 329 6.94 15.57 14.58
C GLY A 329 5.43 15.35 14.45
N LYS A 330 4.84 15.69 13.30
CA LYS A 330 3.43 15.48 12.97
C LYS A 330 3.22 14.30 12.03
N MET A 331 4.29 13.76 11.46
CA MET A 331 4.23 12.59 10.58
C MET A 331 3.98 11.34 11.42
N SER A 332 3.14 10.45 10.91
CA SER A 332 2.99 9.12 11.49
C SER A 332 4.24 8.28 11.25
N ASP A 333 4.45 7.26 12.11
CA ASP A 333 5.55 6.30 11.92
C ASP A 333 5.46 5.61 10.55
N ASP A 334 4.25 5.46 9.99
CA ASP A 334 4.03 4.91 8.66
C ASP A 334 4.58 5.82 7.58
N GLU A 335 4.34 7.12 7.67
CA GLU A 335 4.83 8.12 6.73
C GLU A 335 6.36 8.29 6.81
N ILE A 336 6.91 8.28 8.04
CA ILE A 336 8.36 8.30 8.25
C ILE A 336 9.03 7.06 7.65
N SER A 337 8.40 5.90 7.75
CA SER A 337 8.96 4.65 7.22
C SER A 337 8.86 4.50 5.70
N GLU A 338 8.02 5.30 5.05
CA GLU A 338 7.88 5.37 3.59
C GLU A 338 8.95 6.30 2.96
N LEU A 339 9.43 7.29 3.73
CA LEU A 339 10.52 8.15 3.33
C LEU A 339 11.86 7.41 3.39
#